data_6b7913d9e82eba1fc7cb042ad6abcf76
#
_entry.id   6b7913d9e82eba1fc7cb042ad6abcf76
#
_cell.length_a   1.000
_cell.length_b   1.000
_cell.length_c   1.000
_cell.angle_alpha   90.00
_cell.angle_beta   90.00
_cell.angle_gamma   90.00
#
_symmetry.space_group_name_H-M   'P 1'
#
loop_
_entity.id
_entity.type
_entity.pdbx_description
1 polymer ?
#
loop_
_entity_poly.entity_id
_entity_poly.type
_entity_poly.pdbx_seq_one_letter_code
_entity_poly.pdbx_strand_id
1 'polypeptide(L)'
;MGDAQAEVVHSLAKWKRLTLADYHIEPGYGIYTDMNAIRSDEELGNLHSLYVDQWDWERVITDEDRNVNFLKEIVNRIYAAMIRTEYMVYEMYPQIKPCLPQKLHFIHSEELRQLISEPGT
;
A
#
# COMPACT_ATOMS: atom_id res chain seq x y z
N MET A 1 -2.50 -39.73 6.67
CA MET A 1 -2.07 -38.36 6.39
C MET A 1 -2.36 -37.57 7.64
N GLY A 2 -1.34 -37.09 8.34
CA GLY A 2 -1.53 -36.33 9.57
C GLY A 2 -2.16 -34.98 9.29
N ASP A 3 -2.92 -34.46 10.25
CA ASP A 3 -3.55 -33.15 10.25
C ASP A 3 -2.46 -32.07 10.31
N ALA A 4 -1.80 -31.80 9.18
CA ALA A 4 -0.86 -30.69 9.06
C ALA A 4 -1.67 -29.39 8.96
N GLN A 5 -1.58 -28.54 9.96
CA GLN A 5 -2.07 -27.16 9.88
C GLN A 5 -1.11 -26.33 9.04
N ALA A 6 -1.63 -25.65 8.03
CA ALA A 6 -0.91 -24.68 7.24
C ALA A 6 -1.49 -23.30 7.46
N GLU A 7 -0.62 -22.31 7.56
CA GLU A 7 -1.02 -20.91 7.72
C GLU A 7 -0.63 -20.11 6.48
N VAL A 8 -1.52 -19.22 6.06
CA VAL A 8 -1.23 -18.23 5.02
C VAL A 8 -0.78 -16.94 5.69
N VAL A 9 0.40 -16.44 5.31
CA VAL A 9 0.93 -15.21 5.87
C VAL A 9 0.10 -13.99 5.46
N HIS A 10 -0.03 -13.02 6.35
CA HIS A 10 -0.73 -11.76 6.08
C HIS A 10 0.11 -10.80 5.23
N SER A 11 1.42 -10.92 5.27
CA SER A 11 2.37 -10.03 4.60
C SER A 11 3.73 -10.68 4.45
N LEU A 12 4.45 -10.31 3.41
CA LEU A 12 5.84 -10.68 3.17
C LEU A 12 6.84 -9.55 3.55
N ALA A 13 6.41 -8.53 4.29
CA ALA A 13 7.25 -7.38 4.62
C ALA A 13 8.55 -7.76 5.34
N LYS A 14 8.49 -8.61 6.37
CA LYS A 14 9.69 -9.08 7.09
C LYS A 14 10.62 -9.89 6.20
N TRP A 15 10.06 -10.77 5.38
CA TRP A 15 10.82 -11.55 4.43
C TRP A 15 11.53 -10.65 3.41
N LYS A 16 10.87 -9.65 2.86
CA LYS A 16 11.47 -8.70 1.93
C LYS A 16 12.62 -7.91 2.57
N ARG A 17 12.46 -7.44 3.81
CA ARG A 17 13.54 -6.73 4.53
C ARG A 17 14.76 -7.61 4.74
N LEU A 18 14.55 -8.86 5.12
CA LEU A 18 15.64 -9.84 5.25
C LEU A 18 16.32 -10.09 3.90
N THR A 19 15.55 -10.31 2.85
CA THR A 19 16.03 -10.52 1.50
C THR A 19 16.86 -9.34 0.99
N LEU A 20 16.39 -8.10 1.21
CA LEU A 20 17.14 -6.88 0.86
C LEU A 20 18.51 -6.83 1.55
N ALA A 21 18.58 -7.26 2.81
CA ALA A 21 19.85 -7.33 3.54
C ALA A 21 20.75 -8.45 3.04
N ASP A 22 20.21 -9.66 2.83
CA ASP A 22 20.97 -10.83 2.38
C ASP A 22 21.58 -10.64 0.98
N TYR A 23 20.87 -10.00 0.09
CA TYR A 23 21.35 -9.68 -1.26
C TYR A 23 22.13 -8.37 -1.36
N HIS A 24 22.32 -7.65 -0.25
CA HIS A 24 23.04 -6.36 -0.20
C HIS A 24 22.53 -5.35 -1.22
N ILE A 25 21.21 -5.22 -1.32
CA ILE A 25 20.58 -4.29 -2.26
C ILE A 25 20.90 -2.86 -1.87
N GLU A 26 21.39 -2.09 -2.85
CA GLU A 26 21.81 -0.71 -2.66
C GLU A 26 20.63 0.25 -2.44
N PRO A 27 20.86 1.39 -1.74
CA PRO A 27 19.88 2.46 -1.62
C PRO A 27 19.33 2.92 -2.98
N GLY A 28 18.04 3.17 -3.05
CA GLY A 28 17.34 3.52 -4.28
C GLY A 28 16.72 2.35 -5.02
N TYR A 29 17.16 1.13 -4.73
CA TYR A 29 16.59 -0.10 -5.27
C TYR A 29 15.72 -0.81 -4.24
N GLY A 30 14.95 -1.76 -4.68
CA GLY A 30 14.04 -2.49 -3.82
C GLY A 30 13.59 -3.81 -4.40
N ILE A 31 12.67 -4.44 -3.70
CA ILE A 31 12.04 -5.69 -4.10
C ILE A 31 10.53 -5.54 -4.00
N TYR A 32 9.81 -6.11 -4.92
CA TYR A 32 8.36 -6.23 -4.83
C TYR A 32 7.92 -7.68 -4.89
N THR A 33 6.77 -7.95 -4.36
CA THR A 33 6.12 -9.26 -4.43
C THR A 33 4.69 -9.09 -4.94
N ASP A 34 4.28 -9.99 -5.81
CA ASP A 34 2.89 -10.24 -6.15
C ASP A 34 2.45 -11.43 -5.30
N MET A 35 1.62 -11.19 -4.30
CA MET A 35 1.21 -12.20 -3.35
C MET A 35 -0.29 -12.21 -3.12
N ASN A 36 -0.79 -13.36 -2.72
CA ASN A 36 -2.16 -13.55 -2.32
C ASN A 36 -2.23 -13.72 -0.80
N ALA A 37 -3.16 -13.04 -0.16
CA ALA A 37 -3.37 -13.10 1.27
C ALA A 37 -4.83 -13.36 1.62
N ILE A 38 -5.04 -14.00 2.77
CA ILE A 38 -6.36 -14.18 3.36
C ILE A 38 -6.47 -13.30 4.60
N ARG A 39 -7.50 -12.48 4.65
CA ARG A 39 -7.79 -11.53 5.73
C ARG A 39 -9.02 -11.98 6.52
N SER A 40 -8.83 -12.89 7.49
CA SER A 40 -9.92 -13.48 8.25
C SER A 40 -10.64 -12.49 9.17
N ASP A 41 -9.96 -11.41 9.57
CA ASP A 41 -10.47 -10.43 10.53
C ASP A 41 -11.12 -9.20 9.85
N GLU A 42 -11.22 -9.20 8.50
CA GLU A 42 -11.85 -8.13 7.76
C GLU A 42 -13.37 -8.24 7.77
N GLU A 43 -14.05 -7.13 7.98
CA GLU A 43 -15.48 -7.02 7.74
C GLU A 43 -15.72 -6.93 6.23
N LEU A 44 -16.38 -7.96 5.69
CA LEU A 44 -16.57 -8.13 4.25
C LEU A 44 -17.62 -7.16 3.70
N GLY A 45 -17.32 -6.57 2.56
CA GLY A 45 -18.20 -5.62 1.87
C GLY A 45 -17.80 -5.42 0.42
N ASN A 46 -18.31 -4.35 -0.19
CA ASN A 46 -17.98 -4.02 -1.57
C ASN A 46 -16.51 -3.61 -1.78
N LEU A 47 -15.83 -3.19 -0.70
CA LEU A 47 -14.45 -2.70 -0.73
C LEU A 47 -13.46 -3.67 -0.08
N HIS A 48 -13.93 -4.62 0.73
CA HIS A 48 -13.09 -5.53 1.48
C HIS A 48 -13.45 -6.98 1.19
N SER A 49 -12.46 -7.74 0.77
CA SER A 49 -12.57 -9.16 0.48
C SER A 49 -11.78 -9.98 1.48
N LEU A 50 -12.22 -11.21 1.71
CA LEU A 50 -11.47 -12.21 2.48
C LEU A 50 -10.14 -12.57 1.80
N TYR A 51 -10.15 -12.68 0.50
CA TYR A 51 -8.99 -12.98 -0.33
C TYR A 51 -8.59 -11.74 -1.11
N VAL A 52 -7.31 -11.38 -1.05
CA VAL A 52 -6.76 -10.18 -1.71
C VAL A 52 -5.45 -10.51 -2.42
N ASP A 53 -5.27 -9.89 -3.57
CA ASP A 53 -3.98 -9.81 -4.26
C ASP A 53 -3.28 -8.55 -3.81
N GLN A 54 -1.99 -8.66 -3.50
CA GLN A 54 -1.19 -7.54 -3.02
C GLN A 54 0.07 -7.39 -3.86
N TRP A 55 0.30 -6.19 -4.36
CA TRP A 55 1.60 -5.74 -4.84
C TRP A 55 2.28 -5.01 -3.69
N ASP A 56 3.08 -5.74 -2.97
CA ASP A 56 3.75 -5.24 -1.79
C ASP A 56 5.24 -5.09 -2.09
N TRP A 57 5.83 -3.96 -1.72
CA TRP A 57 7.21 -3.64 -2.03
C TRP A 57 7.94 -2.97 -0.87
N GLU A 58 9.26 -3.15 -0.85
CA GLU A 58 10.17 -2.53 0.09
C GLU A 58 11.33 -1.93 -0.70
N ARG A 59 11.73 -0.72 -0.35
CA ARG A 59 12.85 -0.01 -0.96
C ARG A 59 13.90 0.31 0.08
N VAL A 60 15.18 0.10 -0.27
CA VAL A 60 16.31 0.52 0.56
C VAL A 60 16.47 2.04 0.44
N ILE A 61 16.54 2.71 1.57
CA ILE A 61 16.81 4.15 1.67
C ILE A 61 18.01 4.41 2.56
N THR A 62 18.63 5.57 2.43
CA THR A 62 19.67 6.03 3.36
C THR A 62 19.06 6.62 4.63
N ASP A 63 19.87 6.84 5.66
CA ASP A 63 19.41 7.51 6.86
C ASP A 63 19.01 8.97 6.59
N GLU A 64 19.67 9.64 5.64
CA GLU A 64 19.33 11.00 5.20
C GLU A 64 17.96 11.05 4.51
N ASP A 65 17.56 10.00 3.80
CA ASP A 65 16.25 9.90 3.14
C ASP A 65 15.11 9.61 4.10
N ARG A 66 15.42 9.29 5.36
CA ARG A 66 14.41 8.98 6.38
C ARG A 66 13.76 10.23 6.94
N ASN A 67 13.04 10.94 6.10
CA ASN A 67 12.36 12.19 6.44
C ASN A 67 11.00 12.31 5.74
N VAL A 68 10.18 13.24 6.24
CA VAL A 68 8.80 13.45 5.73
C VAL A 68 8.79 13.95 4.29
N ASN A 69 9.76 14.74 3.88
CA ASN A 69 9.81 15.29 2.52
C ASN A 69 10.06 14.17 1.50
N PHE A 70 11.00 13.28 1.78
CA PHE A 70 11.25 12.10 0.96
C PHE A 70 10.03 11.18 0.90
N LEU A 71 9.37 10.94 2.03
CA LEU A 71 8.13 10.16 2.08
C LEU A 71 7.05 10.78 1.18
N LYS A 72 6.83 12.10 1.28
CA LYS A 72 5.87 12.82 0.43
C LYS A 72 6.20 12.70 -1.06
N GLU A 73 7.47 12.78 -1.42
CA GLU A 73 7.92 12.59 -2.80
C GLU A 73 7.55 11.20 -3.33
N ILE A 74 7.88 10.15 -2.58
CA ILE A 74 7.55 8.76 -2.98
C ILE A 74 6.05 8.55 -3.08
N VAL A 75 5.27 9.03 -2.10
CA VAL A 75 3.81 8.92 -2.11
C VAL A 75 3.21 9.64 -3.32
N ASN A 76 3.68 10.84 -3.65
CA ASN A 76 3.23 11.57 -4.84
C ASN A 76 3.55 10.83 -6.14
N ARG A 77 4.70 10.16 -6.24
CA ARG A 77 5.03 9.32 -7.41
C ARG A 77 4.08 8.13 -7.55
N ILE A 78 3.77 7.45 -6.46
CA ILE A 78 2.80 6.36 -6.44
C ILE A 78 1.43 6.88 -6.85
N TYR A 79 1.00 7.99 -6.29
CA TYR A 79 -0.30 8.59 -6.59
C TYR A 79 -0.44 9.02 -8.04
N ALA A 80 0.62 9.57 -8.64
CA ALA A 80 0.65 9.88 -10.06
C ALA A 80 0.46 8.62 -10.94
N ALA A 81 0.99 7.48 -10.53
CA ALA A 81 0.74 6.20 -11.21
C ALA A 81 -0.71 5.74 -11.06
N MET A 82 -1.31 5.90 -9.88
CA MET A 82 -2.72 5.58 -9.64
C MET A 82 -3.66 6.44 -10.50
N ILE A 83 -3.44 7.75 -10.56
CA ILE A 83 -4.22 8.66 -11.43
C ILE A 83 -4.12 8.23 -12.90
N ARG A 84 -2.90 7.94 -13.39
CA ARG A 84 -2.73 7.46 -14.77
C ARG A 84 -3.49 6.16 -15.03
N THR A 85 -3.44 5.23 -14.08
CA THR A 85 -4.18 3.97 -14.17
C THR A 85 -5.69 4.21 -14.24
N GLU A 86 -6.22 5.10 -13.41
CA GLU A 86 -7.63 5.48 -13.41
C GLU A 86 -8.07 6.03 -14.78
N TYR A 87 -7.28 6.91 -15.39
CA TYR A 87 -7.56 7.43 -16.73
C TYR A 87 -7.45 6.36 -17.82
N MET A 88 -6.50 5.44 -17.73
CA MET A 88 -6.42 4.30 -18.66
C MET A 88 -7.66 3.41 -18.56
N VAL A 89 -8.15 3.15 -17.37
CA VAL A 89 -9.41 2.42 -17.15
C VAL A 89 -10.58 3.18 -17.75
N TYR A 90 -10.64 4.50 -17.54
CA TYR A 90 -11.69 5.34 -18.13
C TYR A 90 -11.68 5.34 -19.66
N GLU A 91 -10.51 5.38 -20.29
CA GLU A 91 -10.37 5.28 -21.76
C GLU A 91 -10.91 3.96 -22.29
N MET A 92 -10.68 2.85 -21.57
CA MET A 92 -11.18 1.52 -21.95
C MET A 92 -12.67 1.33 -21.61
N TYR A 93 -13.12 1.91 -20.51
CA TYR A 93 -14.46 1.75 -19.94
C TYR A 93 -15.05 3.11 -19.54
N PRO A 94 -15.60 3.88 -20.52
CA PRO A 94 -16.05 5.26 -20.27
C PRO A 94 -17.17 5.42 -19.22
N GLN A 95 -17.85 4.34 -18.88
CA GLN A 95 -18.83 4.31 -17.80
C GLN A 95 -18.20 4.39 -16.41
N ILE A 96 -16.91 4.05 -16.26
CA ILE A 96 -16.15 4.16 -15.01
C ILE A 96 -15.41 5.50 -15.04
N LYS A 97 -16.01 6.51 -14.42
CA LYS A 97 -15.45 7.87 -14.42
C LYS A 97 -14.35 8.01 -13.39
N PRO A 98 -13.28 8.78 -13.71
CA PRO A 98 -12.26 9.14 -12.73
C PRO A 98 -12.88 9.85 -11.52
N CYS A 99 -12.43 9.49 -10.32
CA CYS A 99 -12.92 10.08 -9.07
C CYS A 99 -11.79 10.50 -8.13
N LEU A 100 -10.54 10.13 -8.41
CA LEU A 100 -9.41 10.50 -7.58
C LEU A 100 -9.13 12.01 -7.66
N PRO A 101 -8.93 12.68 -6.51
CA PRO A 101 -8.57 14.10 -6.50
C PRO A 101 -7.21 14.33 -7.15
N GLN A 102 -7.01 15.52 -7.72
CA GLN A 102 -5.76 15.86 -8.41
C GLN A 102 -4.55 15.99 -7.47
N LYS A 103 -4.79 16.24 -6.20
CA LYS A 103 -3.76 16.45 -5.18
C LYS A 103 -4.05 15.64 -3.93
N LEU A 104 -2.99 15.08 -3.34
CA LEU A 104 -3.05 14.44 -2.04
C LEU A 104 -3.07 15.49 -0.93
N HIS A 105 -3.83 15.19 0.11
CA HIS A 105 -3.76 15.88 1.38
C HIS A 105 -3.01 15.01 2.40
N PHE A 106 -1.99 15.58 3.02
CA PHE A 106 -1.21 14.90 4.06
C PHE A 106 -1.69 15.39 5.42
N ILE A 107 -2.11 14.47 6.25
CA ILE A 107 -2.62 14.74 7.58
C ILE A 107 -1.87 13.91 8.61
N HIS A 108 -1.56 14.50 9.76
CA HIS A 108 -0.99 13.75 10.87
C HIS A 108 -2.08 12.93 11.57
N SER A 109 -1.73 11.73 12.05
CA SER A 109 -2.68 10.82 12.69
C SER A 109 -3.41 11.44 13.90
N GLU A 110 -2.75 12.30 14.65
CA GLU A 110 -3.35 13.02 15.78
C GLU A 110 -4.38 14.05 15.32
N GLU A 111 -4.10 14.79 14.26
CA GLU A 111 -5.05 15.70 13.63
C GLU A 111 -6.28 14.96 13.09
N LEU A 112 -6.06 13.81 12.43
CA LEU A 112 -7.14 12.95 11.98
C LEU A 112 -8.01 12.46 13.15
N ARG A 113 -7.39 12.08 14.27
CA ARG A 113 -8.10 11.65 15.48
C ARG A 113 -8.99 12.76 16.03
N GLN A 114 -8.53 14.00 16.02
CA GLN A 114 -9.31 15.17 16.47
C GLN A 114 -10.55 15.39 15.58
N LEU A 115 -10.37 15.32 14.26
CA LEU A 115 -11.47 15.48 13.31
C LEU A 115 -12.58 14.42 13.47
N ILE A 116 -12.21 13.18 13.80
CA ILE A 116 -13.16 12.07 14.01
C ILE A 116 -13.83 12.17 15.39
N SER A 117 -13.15 12.78 16.38
CA SER A 117 -13.64 12.87 17.77
C SER A 117 -14.59 14.05 17.99
N GLU A 118 -14.66 15.02 17.06
CA GLU A 118 -15.66 16.07 17.11
C GLU A 118 -17.02 15.48 16.71
N PRO A 119 -18.02 15.47 17.63
CA PRO A 119 -19.36 15.07 17.25
C PRO A 119 -19.87 16.07 16.22
N GLY A 120 -20.26 15.55 15.06
CA GLY A 120 -20.73 16.36 13.95
C GLY A 120 -21.81 17.36 14.40
N THR A 121 -21.56 18.60 14.10
CA THR A 121 -22.60 19.66 14.10
C THR A 121 -23.62 19.39 13.01
#